data_2db12ea708a5537e1285d3491f6c60b4
#
_entry.id   2db12ea708a5537e1285d3491f6c60b4
#
_cell.length_a   1.000
_cell.length_b   1.000
_cell.length_c   1.000
_cell.angle_alpha   90.00
_cell.angle_beta   90.00
_cell.angle_gamma   90.00
#
_symmetry.space_group_name_H-M   'P 1'
#
loop_
_entity.id
_entity.type
_entity.pdbx_description
1 polymer ?
#
loop_
_entity_poly.entity_id
_entity_poly.type
_entity_poly.pdbx_seq_one_letter_code
_entity_poly.pdbx_strand_id
1 'polypeptide(L)'
;AASDVYKRQTMDNKFWNYEDEAVELALDWAKNRTVTGSDPKTTALSANELRNKVGDTITEDGIGPKKAMDIFKTLNKATRSSDDPMNFAYIPCAPTKAAVAFDEVVSAANVFGGIWENGSGAIYAENQVIDWLKENLNWPEEAIGTFVSGGTNGNLSALACARDNAKNKWKTEEIYPGGRPSDG
;
A
#
# COMPACT_ATOMS: atom_id res chain seq x y z
N ALA A 1 17.03 26.07 7.29
CA ALA A 1 17.12 26.34 5.85
C ALA A 1 16.32 25.34 5.01
N ALA A 2 16.52 24.02 5.17
CA ALA A 2 15.73 23.03 4.43
C ALA A 2 14.24 23.01 4.83
N SER A 3 13.95 23.26 6.10
CA SER A 3 12.56 23.32 6.59
C SER A 3 11.74 24.47 6.00
N ASP A 4 12.38 25.53 5.50
CA ASP A 4 11.67 26.68 4.95
C ASP A 4 11.21 26.45 3.50
N VAL A 5 11.86 25.55 2.77
CA VAL A 5 11.46 25.17 1.40
C VAL A 5 10.12 24.45 1.41
N TYR A 6 9.80 23.75 2.50
CA TYR A 6 8.55 22.99 2.65
C TYR A 6 7.49 23.72 3.47
N LYS A 7 7.74 24.98 3.87
CA LYS A 7 6.71 25.77 4.53
C LYS A 7 5.60 26.08 3.54
N ARG A 8 4.41 25.63 3.86
CA ARG A 8 3.18 25.89 3.11
C ARG A 8 2.94 27.36 2.80
N GLN A 9 3.57 28.25 3.56
CA GLN A 9 3.51 29.71 3.38
C GLN A 9 4.02 30.21 2.02
N THR A 10 4.84 29.41 1.32
CA THR A 10 5.37 29.75 0.00
C THR A 10 4.59 29.14 -1.15
N MET A 11 3.64 28.25 -0.84
CA MET A 11 2.81 27.62 -1.85
C MET A 11 1.57 28.46 -2.12
N ASP A 12 1.15 28.48 -3.36
CA ASP A 12 -0.07 29.17 -3.78
C ASP A 12 -1.27 28.64 -2.97
N ASN A 13 -1.87 29.51 -2.15
CA ASN A 13 -3.03 29.21 -1.32
C ASN A 13 -4.21 28.63 -2.11
N LYS A 14 -4.24 28.82 -3.41
CA LYS A 14 -5.25 28.26 -4.31
C LYS A 14 -5.44 26.73 -4.13
N PHE A 15 -4.34 26.01 -3.86
CA PHE A 15 -4.39 24.54 -3.68
C PHE A 15 -4.69 24.09 -2.25
N TRP A 16 -4.54 24.98 -1.26
CA TRP A 16 -4.63 24.64 0.16
C TRP A 16 -5.91 25.16 0.84
N ASN A 17 -6.64 26.08 0.19
CA ASN A 17 -7.86 26.67 0.74
C ASN A 17 -8.99 25.67 1.03
N TYR A 18 -8.91 24.45 0.49
CA TYR A 18 -9.92 23.41 0.65
C TYR A 18 -9.39 22.18 1.41
N GLU A 19 -8.21 22.29 2.02
CA GLU A 19 -7.56 21.13 2.64
C GLU A 19 -8.40 20.60 3.80
N ASP A 20 -8.87 21.45 4.68
CA ASP A 20 -9.69 21.05 5.83
C ASP A 20 -11.02 20.41 5.40
N GLU A 21 -11.70 21.00 4.42
CA GLU A 21 -12.93 20.43 3.87
C GLU A 21 -12.68 19.06 3.21
N ALA A 22 -11.55 18.90 2.50
CA ALA A 22 -11.18 17.62 1.89
C ALA A 22 -10.93 16.54 2.95
N VAL A 23 -10.25 16.90 4.04
CA VAL A 23 -10.00 15.99 5.17
C VAL A 23 -11.32 15.56 5.82
N GLU A 24 -12.21 16.49 6.16
CA GLU A 24 -13.52 16.19 6.75
C GLU A 24 -14.33 15.23 5.87
N LEU A 25 -14.44 15.54 4.58
CA LEU A 25 -15.19 14.70 3.64
C LEU A 25 -14.59 13.29 3.50
N ALA A 26 -13.26 13.17 3.50
CA ALA A 26 -12.57 11.89 3.39
C ALA A 26 -12.78 11.04 4.65
N LEU A 27 -12.58 11.63 5.83
CA LEU A 27 -12.75 10.94 7.11
C LEU A 27 -14.21 10.51 7.35
N ASP A 28 -15.18 11.36 7.04
CA ASP A 28 -16.60 11.02 7.13
C ASP A 28 -16.95 9.86 6.21
N TRP A 29 -16.46 9.87 4.99
CA TRP A 29 -16.70 8.77 4.06
C TRP A 29 -16.06 7.47 4.56
N ALA A 30 -14.78 7.51 4.99
CA ALA A 30 -14.06 6.35 5.49
C ALA A 30 -14.74 5.75 6.73
N LYS A 31 -15.13 6.59 7.68
CA LYS A 31 -15.88 6.18 8.88
C LYS A 31 -17.19 5.49 8.52
N ASN A 32 -17.98 6.10 7.66
CA ASN A 32 -19.24 5.52 7.21
C ASN A 32 -19.02 4.18 6.50
N ARG A 33 -18.07 4.12 5.58
CA ARG A 33 -17.72 2.92 4.84
C ARG A 33 -17.28 1.77 5.75
N THR A 34 -16.49 2.06 6.79
CA THR A 34 -16.04 1.08 7.78
C THR A 34 -17.19 0.51 8.61
N VAL A 35 -18.26 1.29 8.83
CA VAL A 35 -19.44 0.85 9.56
C VAL A 35 -20.40 0.06 8.68
N THR A 36 -20.68 0.57 7.47
CA THR A 36 -21.71 0.01 6.60
C THR A 36 -21.25 -1.14 5.71
N GLY A 37 -19.92 -1.27 5.48
CA GLY A 37 -19.40 -2.21 4.51
C GLY A 37 -19.60 -1.77 3.06
N SER A 38 -19.36 -2.67 2.11
CA SER A 38 -19.60 -2.42 0.69
C SER A 38 -20.99 -2.87 0.26
N ASP A 39 -21.58 -2.13 -0.69
CA ASP A 39 -22.76 -2.61 -1.39
C ASP A 39 -22.40 -3.70 -2.40
N PRO A 40 -23.18 -4.78 -2.52
CA PRO A 40 -22.96 -5.80 -3.53
C PRO A 40 -22.94 -5.23 -4.95
N LYS A 41 -21.99 -5.69 -5.78
CA LYS A 41 -21.85 -5.28 -7.17
C LYS A 41 -22.02 -6.46 -8.11
N THR A 42 -22.89 -6.31 -9.08
CA THR A 42 -23.22 -7.37 -10.02
C THR A 42 -22.59 -7.18 -11.38
N THR A 43 -22.35 -5.95 -11.80
CA THR A 43 -21.85 -5.63 -13.16
C THR A 43 -20.80 -4.53 -13.14
N ALA A 44 -19.85 -4.63 -14.05
CA ALA A 44 -18.91 -3.55 -14.35
C ALA A 44 -19.54 -2.57 -15.36
N LEU A 45 -19.21 -1.29 -15.25
CA LEU A 45 -19.55 -0.29 -16.25
C LEU A 45 -18.44 -0.19 -17.30
N SER A 46 -18.80 0.11 -18.54
CA SER A 46 -17.84 0.41 -19.60
C SER A 46 -17.17 1.77 -19.38
N ALA A 47 -16.03 1.98 -20.01
CA ALA A 47 -15.31 3.26 -19.95
C ALA A 47 -16.18 4.44 -20.44
N ASN A 48 -17.01 4.22 -21.46
CA ASN A 48 -17.91 5.26 -21.97
C ASN A 48 -19.02 5.62 -20.97
N GLU A 49 -19.60 4.63 -20.30
CA GLU A 49 -20.59 4.88 -19.24
C GLU A 49 -19.98 5.63 -18.07
N LEU A 50 -18.75 5.29 -17.66
CA LEU A 50 -18.05 6.00 -16.61
C LEU A 50 -17.74 7.45 -17.04
N ARG A 51 -17.22 7.66 -18.25
CA ARG A 51 -16.98 9.00 -18.79
C ARG A 51 -18.25 9.86 -18.84
N ASN A 52 -19.37 9.29 -19.24
CA ASN A 52 -20.64 9.98 -19.26
C ASN A 52 -21.16 10.37 -17.87
N LYS A 53 -20.77 9.59 -16.83
CA LYS A 53 -21.19 9.87 -15.44
C LYS A 53 -20.33 10.94 -14.77
N VAL A 54 -19.03 10.92 -14.98
CA VAL A 54 -18.08 11.76 -14.22
C VAL A 54 -17.40 12.85 -15.07
N GLY A 55 -17.43 12.72 -16.41
CA GLY A 55 -16.76 13.65 -17.33
C GLY A 55 -15.24 13.58 -17.22
N ASP A 56 -14.60 14.66 -17.64
CA ASP A 56 -13.15 14.84 -17.46
C ASP A 56 -12.88 15.29 -16.02
N THR A 57 -12.02 14.54 -15.34
CA THR A 57 -11.72 14.75 -13.92
C THR A 57 -10.42 15.50 -13.68
N ILE A 58 -9.57 15.61 -14.71
CA ILE A 58 -8.30 16.33 -14.67
C ILE A 58 -8.50 17.66 -15.36
N THR A 59 -8.40 18.75 -14.61
CA THR A 59 -8.64 20.12 -15.07
C THR A 59 -7.53 21.04 -14.60
N GLU A 60 -7.29 22.15 -15.32
CA GLU A 60 -6.23 23.11 -14.96
C GLU A 60 -6.50 23.79 -13.60
N ASP A 61 -7.76 24.12 -13.32
CA ASP A 61 -8.13 24.88 -12.13
C ASP A 61 -8.46 24.03 -10.90
N GLY A 62 -8.46 22.68 -11.05
CA GLY A 62 -8.99 21.79 -10.02
C GLY A 62 -10.52 21.86 -9.93
N ILE A 63 -11.11 20.89 -9.25
CA ILE A 63 -12.58 20.73 -9.20
C ILE A 63 -13.17 20.95 -7.81
N GLY A 64 -12.30 21.15 -6.81
CA GLY A 64 -12.68 21.31 -5.41
C GLY A 64 -13.04 19.99 -4.70
N PRO A 65 -12.99 19.96 -3.36
CA PRO A 65 -13.10 18.75 -2.56
C PRO A 65 -14.48 18.08 -2.66
N LYS A 66 -15.55 18.82 -2.67
CA LYS A 66 -16.91 18.26 -2.79
C LYS A 66 -17.10 17.50 -4.10
N LYS A 67 -16.76 18.15 -5.21
CA LYS A 67 -16.91 17.53 -6.53
C LYS A 67 -15.97 16.34 -6.68
N ALA A 68 -14.74 16.43 -6.17
CA ALA A 68 -13.79 15.31 -6.14
C ALA A 68 -14.36 14.11 -5.35
N MET A 69 -14.95 14.37 -4.19
CA MET A 69 -15.58 13.32 -3.37
C MET A 69 -16.81 12.72 -4.07
N ASP A 70 -17.62 13.50 -4.77
CA ASP A 70 -18.79 13.00 -5.50
C ASP A 70 -18.38 12.12 -6.69
N ILE A 71 -17.31 12.51 -7.40
CA ILE A 71 -16.71 11.70 -8.45
C ILE A 71 -16.18 10.40 -7.86
N PHE A 72 -15.42 10.46 -6.77
CA PHE A 72 -14.92 9.28 -6.08
C PHE A 72 -16.06 8.33 -5.68
N LYS A 73 -17.12 8.82 -5.05
CA LYS A 73 -18.30 8.03 -4.68
C LYS A 73 -18.95 7.37 -5.90
N THR A 74 -19.03 8.10 -7.02
CA THR A 74 -19.59 7.59 -8.28
C THR A 74 -18.76 6.46 -8.85
N LEU A 75 -17.44 6.61 -8.90
CA LEU A 75 -16.51 5.61 -9.37
C LEU A 75 -16.47 4.39 -8.42
N ASN A 76 -16.46 4.64 -7.11
CA ASN A 76 -16.46 3.58 -6.11
C ASN A 76 -17.73 2.71 -6.20
N LYS A 77 -18.90 3.31 -6.47
CA LYS A 77 -20.13 2.56 -6.73
C LYS A 77 -20.06 1.64 -7.96
N ALA A 78 -19.21 1.95 -8.90
CA ALA A 78 -18.96 1.11 -10.09
C ALA A 78 -17.82 0.09 -9.90
N THR A 79 -17.15 0.12 -8.75
CA THR A 79 -16.00 -0.74 -8.43
C THR A 79 -16.42 -1.81 -7.43
N ARG A 80 -16.04 -3.06 -7.69
CA ARG A 80 -16.22 -4.15 -6.73
C ARG A 80 -15.12 -4.09 -5.67
N SER A 81 -15.52 -4.04 -4.42
CA SER A 81 -14.58 -4.12 -3.30
C SER A 81 -14.30 -5.58 -2.92
N SER A 82 -13.14 -5.86 -2.34
CA SER A 82 -12.78 -7.19 -1.87
C SER A 82 -13.65 -7.67 -0.69
N ASP A 83 -14.23 -6.75 0.06
CA ASP A 83 -15.17 -7.03 1.16
C ASP A 83 -16.65 -7.08 0.72
N ASP A 84 -16.90 -7.06 -0.60
CA ASP A 84 -18.26 -7.28 -1.14
C ASP A 84 -18.73 -8.68 -0.75
N PRO A 85 -19.87 -8.81 -0.04
CA PRO A 85 -20.37 -10.09 0.42
C PRO A 85 -20.72 -11.07 -0.72
N MET A 86 -20.84 -10.58 -1.96
CA MET A 86 -21.06 -11.39 -3.15
C MET A 86 -19.76 -11.70 -3.92
N ASN A 87 -18.60 -11.32 -3.38
CA ASN A 87 -17.31 -11.58 -4.02
C ASN A 87 -16.67 -12.85 -3.45
N PHE A 88 -16.71 -13.94 -4.22
CA PHE A 88 -16.08 -15.22 -3.89
C PHE A 88 -14.84 -15.50 -4.74
N ALA A 89 -14.32 -14.51 -5.46
CA ALA A 89 -13.16 -14.64 -6.32
C ALA A 89 -11.90 -14.06 -5.68
N TYR A 90 -10.73 -14.51 -6.14
CA TYR A 90 -9.41 -13.94 -5.80
C TYR A 90 -8.98 -14.08 -4.33
N ILE A 91 -9.55 -15.01 -3.57
CA ILE A 91 -9.25 -15.20 -2.15
C ILE A 91 -9.36 -13.86 -1.39
N PRO A 92 -10.52 -13.18 -1.42
CA PRO A 92 -10.67 -11.88 -0.82
C PRO A 92 -10.54 -11.98 0.69
N CYS A 93 -9.88 -10.99 1.29
CA CYS A 93 -9.84 -10.82 2.72
C CYS A 93 -10.40 -9.44 3.05
N ALA A 94 -11.49 -9.40 3.79
CA ALA A 94 -12.01 -8.15 4.30
C ALA A 94 -11.07 -7.63 5.42
N PRO A 95 -10.60 -6.38 5.35
CA PRO A 95 -9.81 -5.81 6.42
C PRO A 95 -10.64 -5.65 7.68
N THR A 96 -10.03 -5.79 8.85
CA THR A 96 -10.68 -5.43 10.10
C THR A 96 -10.84 -3.90 10.18
N LYS A 97 -11.87 -3.44 10.90
CA LYS A 97 -12.08 -1.99 11.10
C LYS A 97 -10.88 -1.31 11.73
N ALA A 98 -10.19 -1.99 12.64
CA ALA A 98 -8.97 -1.51 13.27
C ALA A 98 -7.83 -1.36 12.25
N ALA A 99 -7.65 -2.33 11.34
CA ALA A 99 -6.62 -2.26 10.31
C ALA A 99 -6.84 -1.05 9.38
N VAL A 100 -8.08 -0.81 8.94
CA VAL A 100 -8.41 0.36 8.11
C VAL A 100 -8.11 1.67 8.83
N ALA A 101 -8.51 1.79 10.10
CA ALA A 101 -8.25 2.99 10.90
C ALA A 101 -6.76 3.23 11.13
N PHE A 102 -5.99 2.17 11.37
CA PHE A 102 -4.53 2.29 11.55
C PHE A 102 -3.79 2.57 10.24
N ASP A 103 -4.28 2.14 9.11
CA ASP A 103 -3.73 2.53 7.79
C ASP A 103 -3.77 4.05 7.60
N GLU A 104 -4.85 4.71 8.00
CA GLU A 104 -4.95 6.18 7.98
C GLU A 104 -3.93 6.83 8.92
N VAL A 105 -3.75 6.27 10.12
CA VAL A 105 -2.75 6.76 11.09
C VAL A 105 -1.33 6.63 10.54
N VAL A 106 -1.00 5.48 9.95
CA VAL A 106 0.31 5.22 9.34
C VAL A 106 0.55 6.15 8.16
N SER A 107 -0.46 6.35 7.31
CA SER A 107 -0.38 7.28 6.18
C SER A 107 -0.16 8.72 6.65
N ALA A 108 -0.85 9.15 7.71
CA ALA A 108 -0.68 10.49 8.29
C ALA A 108 0.70 10.67 8.95
N ALA A 109 1.24 9.63 9.58
CA ALA A 109 2.57 9.66 10.18
C ALA A 109 3.69 9.80 9.13
N ASN A 110 3.46 9.32 7.90
CA ASN A 110 4.36 9.47 6.75
C ASN A 110 5.82 9.13 7.04
N VAL A 111 6.05 8.00 7.70
CA VAL A 111 7.38 7.56 8.15
C VAL A 111 8.14 6.92 7.00
N PHE A 112 9.39 7.28 6.82
CA PHE A 112 10.31 6.58 5.94
C PHE A 112 11.02 5.46 6.69
N GLY A 113 10.68 4.20 6.40
CA GLY A 113 11.25 3.01 7.04
C GLY A 113 12.45 2.39 6.32
N GLY A 114 13.10 3.11 5.39
CA GLY A 114 14.19 2.54 4.58
C GLY A 114 15.55 2.45 5.27
N ILE A 115 15.77 3.23 6.33
CA ILE A 115 16.99 3.21 7.14
C ILE A 115 16.63 3.40 8.63
N TRP A 116 17.45 2.80 9.49
CA TRP A 116 17.22 2.80 10.93
C TRP A 116 17.16 4.21 11.53
N GLU A 117 18.06 5.09 11.14
CA GLU A 117 18.16 6.46 11.68
C GLU A 117 16.87 7.27 11.49
N ASN A 118 16.13 7.02 10.42
CA ASN A 118 14.91 7.77 10.12
C ASN A 118 13.62 7.04 10.54
N GLY A 119 13.66 5.72 10.56
CA GLY A 119 12.47 4.89 10.76
C GLY A 119 12.58 3.87 11.89
N SER A 120 13.45 4.10 12.88
CA SER A 120 13.74 3.12 13.94
C SER A 120 12.49 2.56 14.62
N GLY A 121 11.50 3.39 14.92
CA GLY A 121 10.25 2.94 15.51
C GLY A 121 9.43 2.00 14.62
N ALA A 122 9.33 2.31 13.33
CA ALA A 122 8.62 1.48 12.37
C ALA A 122 9.36 0.16 12.11
N ILE A 123 10.69 0.23 11.94
CA ILE A 123 11.55 -0.95 11.73
C ILE A 123 11.52 -1.85 12.98
N TYR A 124 11.55 -1.27 14.18
CA TYR A 124 11.45 -2.01 15.42
C TYR A 124 10.10 -2.75 15.50
N ALA A 125 9.00 -2.08 15.19
CA ALA A 125 7.67 -2.69 15.20
C ALA A 125 7.55 -3.81 14.16
N GLU A 126 8.11 -3.64 12.96
CA GLU A 126 8.17 -4.68 11.94
C GLU A 126 8.94 -5.91 12.45
N ASN A 127 10.12 -5.69 13.03
CA ASN A 127 10.94 -6.79 13.55
C ASN A 127 10.23 -7.56 14.66
N GLN A 128 9.51 -6.88 15.57
CA GLN A 128 8.71 -7.57 16.60
C GLN A 128 7.64 -8.48 16.00
N VAL A 129 6.97 -8.06 14.93
CA VAL A 129 5.98 -8.92 14.25
C VAL A 129 6.65 -10.12 13.58
N ILE A 130 7.84 -9.92 12.99
CA ILE A 130 8.62 -11.01 12.38
C ILE A 130 9.08 -12.01 13.44
N ASP A 131 9.58 -11.55 14.59
CA ASP A 131 9.98 -12.40 15.70
C ASP A 131 8.78 -13.21 16.23
N TRP A 132 7.63 -12.58 16.41
CA TRP A 132 6.40 -13.27 16.79
C TRP A 132 5.99 -14.36 15.76
N LEU A 133 6.14 -14.10 14.46
CA LEU A 133 5.89 -15.09 13.42
C LEU A 133 6.88 -16.25 13.49
N LYS A 134 8.17 -15.97 13.71
CA LYS A 134 9.21 -17.01 13.88
C LYS A 134 8.86 -17.96 15.01
N GLU A 135 8.50 -17.42 16.17
CA GLU A 135 8.12 -18.21 17.34
C GLU A 135 6.91 -19.10 17.05
N ASN A 136 5.85 -18.55 16.46
CA ASN A 136 4.62 -19.30 16.16
C ASN A 136 4.79 -20.35 15.07
N LEU A 137 5.73 -20.16 14.15
CA LEU A 137 6.01 -21.09 13.05
C LEU A 137 7.17 -22.04 13.37
N ASN A 138 7.76 -21.96 14.55
CA ASN A 138 8.95 -22.72 14.95
C ASN A 138 10.10 -22.59 13.93
N TRP A 139 10.34 -21.40 13.42
CA TRP A 139 11.46 -21.13 12.53
C TRP A 139 12.76 -20.96 13.32
N PRO A 140 13.93 -21.15 12.68
CA PRO A 140 15.22 -20.94 13.32
C PRO A 140 15.35 -19.52 13.91
N GLU A 141 16.07 -19.39 15.02
CA GLU A 141 16.30 -18.11 15.69
C GLU A 141 16.98 -17.08 14.76
N GLU A 142 17.86 -17.58 13.89
CA GLU A 142 18.61 -16.77 12.91
C GLU A 142 17.75 -16.33 11.71
N ALA A 143 16.52 -16.80 11.59
CA ALA A 143 15.62 -16.37 10.50
C ALA A 143 15.32 -14.89 10.63
N ILE A 144 15.46 -14.19 9.53
CA ILE A 144 15.12 -12.76 9.40
C ILE A 144 14.09 -12.58 8.30
N GLY A 145 13.42 -11.46 8.29
CA GLY A 145 12.42 -11.18 7.28
C GLY A 145 12.15 -9.70 7.11
N THR A 146 11.33 -9.38 6.15
CA THR A 146 10.77 -8.05 5.94
C THR A 146 9.42 -8.17 5.26
N PHE A 147 8.52 -7.26 5.54
CA PHE A 147 7.28 -7.15 4.79
C PHE A 147 7.54 -6.53 3.42
N VAL A 148 6.85 -7.03 2.42
CA VAL A 148 6.94 -6.55 1.04
C VAL A 148 5.56 -6.14 0.54
N SER A 149 5.52 -5.32 -0.51
CA SER A 149 4.28 -4.77 -1.07
C SER A 149 3.39 -5.77 -1.81
N GLY A 150 3.74 -7.05 -1.80
CA GLY A 150 2.94 -8.11 -2.40
C GLY A 150 3.72 -9.36 -2.76
N GLY A 151 3.02 -10.45 -3.11
CA GLY A 151 3.59 -11.76 -3.39
C GLY A 151 4.64 -11.76 -4.52
N THR A 152 4.49 -10.92 -5.52
CA THR A 152 5.48 -10.78 -6.61
C THR A 152 6.84 -10.31 -6.07
N ASN A 153 6.83 -9.30 -5.22
CA ASN A 153 8.08 -8.81 -4.61
C ASN A 153 8.64 -9.82 -3.62
N GLY A 154 7.77 -10.53 -2.87
CA GLY A 154 8.19 -11.61 -1.98
C GLY A 154 8.88 -12.75 -2.75
N ASN A 155 8.29 -13.21 -3.83
CA ASN A 155 8.88 -14.24 -4.69
C ASN A 155 10.20 -13.78 -5.31
N LEU A 156 10.26 -12.55 -5.82
CA LEU A 156 11.50 -11.99 -6.38
C LEU A 156 12.61 -11.94 -5.32
N SER A 157 12.32 -11.47 -4.13
CA SER A 157 13.29 -11.40 -3.03
C SER A 157 13.76 -12.79 -2.62
N ALA A 158 12.85 -13.76 -2.48
CA ALA A 158 13.19 -15.14 -2.15
C ALA A 158 14.08 -15.79 -3.21
N LEU A 159 13.77 -15.60 -4.50
CA LEU A 159 14.58 -16.13 -5.60
C LEU A 159 15.96 -15.45 -5.67
N ALA A 160 16.03 -14.14 -5.42
CA ALA A 160 17.33 -13.44 -5.35
C ALA A 160 18.20 -13.97 -4.21
N CYS A 161 17.65 -14.15 -3.02
CA CYS A 161 18.33 -14.76 -1.88
C CYS A 161 18.79 -16.20 -2.18
N ALA A 162 17.92 -17.01 -2.76
CA ALA A 162 18.26 -18.39 -3.14
C ALA A 162 19.40 -18.44 -4.15
N ARG A 163 19.36 -17.59 -5.17
CA ARG A 163 20.42 -17.46 -6.17
C ARG A 163 21.77 -17.07 -5.54
N ASP A 164 21.75 -16.08 -4.67
CA ASP A 164 22.99 -15.57 -4.07
C ASP A 164 23.58 -16.59 -3.08
N ASN A 165 22.72 -17.30 -2.33
CA ASN A 165 23.15 -18.41 -1.49
C ASN A 165 23.76 -19.55 -2.32
N ALA A 166 23.16 -19.92 -3.44
CA ALA A 166 23.69 -20.93 -4.34
C ALA A 166 25.05 -20.49 -4.92
N LYS A 167 25.16 -19.24 -5.39
CA LYS A 167 26.43 -18.69 -5.90
C LYS A 167 27.55 -18.72 -4.86
N ASN A 168 27.25 -18.39 -3.62
CA ASN A 168 28.22 -18.42 -2.52
C ASN A 168 28.66 -19.84 -2.20
N LYS A 169 27.70 -20.79 -2.16
CA LYS A 169 27.99 -22.19 -1.98
C LYS A 169 28.89 -22.77 -3.08
N TRP A 170 28.61 -22.42 -4.34
CA TRP A 170 29.44 -22.84 -5.49
C TRP A 170 30.82 -22.24 -5.46
N LYS A 171 31.01 -21.04 -4.91
CA LYS A 171 32.35 -20.42 -4.76
C LYS A 171 33.17 -21.11 -3.66
N THR A 172 32.53 -21.65 -2.62
CA THR A 172 33.21 -22.24 -1.47
C THR A 172 33.47 -23.76 -1.61
N GLU A 173 32.59 -24.49 -2.33
CA GLU A 173 32.60 -25.94 -2.35
C GLU A 173 33.12 -26.57 -3.66
N GLU A 174 33.57 -25.77 -4.66
CA GLU A 174 33.97 -26.28 -5.99
C GLU A 174 33.01 -27.30 -6.61
N ILE A 175 31.69 -27.09 -6.45
CA ILE A 175 30.66 -28.08 -6.76
C ILE A 175 30.49 -28.35 -8.28
N TYR A 176 31.19 -27.65 -9.14
CA TYR A 176 31.12 -27.88 -10.58
C TYR A 176 32.39 -28.48 -11.15
N PRO A 177 32.38 -29.79 -11.44
CA PRO A 177 33.49 -30.43 -12.13
C PRO A 177 33.71 -29.92 -13.57
N GLY A 178 32.81 -29.17 -14.11
CA GLY A 178 32.81 -28.64 -15.49
C GLY A 178 33.03 -27.13 -15.64
N GLY A 179 33.43 -26.44 -14.58
CA GLY A 179 33.68 -24.98 -14.62
C GLY A 179 32.43 -24.19 -14.15
N ARG A 180 32.69 -22.96 -13.70
CA ARG A 180 31.61 -22.02 -13.29
C ARG A 180 30.71 -21.68 -14.47
N PRO A 181 29.37 -21.57 -14.29
CA PRO A 181 28.58 -20.88 -15.28
C PRO A 181 29.19 -19.50 -15.51
N SER A 182 29.46 -19.14 -16.76
CA SER A 182 29.94 -17.80 -17.09
C SER A 182 29.02 -16.76 -16.46
N ASP A 183 29.62 -15.74 -15.84
CA ASP A 183 28.89 -14.59 -15.32
C ASP A 183 28.15 -13.92 -16.50
N GLY A 184 26.88 -14.28 -16.69
CA GLY A 184 25.96 -13.69 -17.64
C GLY A 184 25.08 -12.67 -16.94
#